data_8e70539c0f2fae4894ff1bf79b040c9a
#
_entry.id   8e70539c0f2fae4894ff1bf79b040c9a
#
_cell.length_a   1.000
_cell.length_b   1.000
_cell.length_c   1.000
_cell.angle_alpha   90.00
_cell.angle_beta   90.00
_cell.angle_gamma   90.00
#
_symmetry.space_group_name_H-M   'P 1'
#
loop_
_entity.id
_entity.type
_entity.pdbx_description
1 polymer ?
#
loop_
_entity_poly.entity_id
_entity_poly.type
_entity_poly.pdbx_seq_one_letter_code
_entity_poly.pdbx_strand_id
1 'polypeptide(L)'
;LTKKAHENDIKIGFDCSHSVGVIPHNLDKWDVDFAMWCSYKYLNGGPGSSAFLYINEKHFNKEPGLAGWFGYIKEKQFDLSIDFQSAQNAGGWQISSPGILGCAAVEGSLEIIKEAGIENIREKSVKMTSYLINLVDEVLGRKPYNFSIGSPRDSSFRGGHVAIEREEEAYRISEALKKKGVICDFRPPNVIRIAPSPLFNTFYEIWKVVFHLKRIIDNSEYKNFSKDRDEVS
;
A
#
# COMPACT_ATOMS: atom_id res chain seq x y z
N LEU A 1 -6.34 -18.64 4.84
CA LEU A 1 -6.14 -18.06 6.18
C LEU A 1 -7.47 -17.95 6.90
N THR A 2 -8.48 -17.27 6.34
CA THR A 2 -9.79 -17.03 6.96
C THR A 2 -10.45 -18.30 7.45
N LYS A 3 -10.60 -19.30 6.58
CA LYS A 3 -11.15 -20.62 6.96
C LYS A 3 -10.44 -21.22 8.17
N LYS A 4 -9.09 -21.18 8.19
CA LYS A 4 -8.30 -21.74 9.31
C LYS A 4 -8.48 -20.97 10.62
N ALA A 5 -8.64 -19.65 10.56
CA ALA A 5 -8.96 -18.84 11.73
C ALA A 5 -10.34 -19.21 12.28
N HIS A 6 -11.35 -19.26 11.43
CA HIS A 6 -12.72 -19.60 11.84
C HIS A 6 -12.88 -21.03 12.37
N GLU A 7 -12.14 -22.01 11.85
CA GLU A 7 -12.07 -23.37 12.41
C GLU A 7 -11.58 -23.41 13.87
N ASN A 8 -10.97 -22.32 14.35
CA ASN A 8 -10.47 -22.17 15.72
C ASN A 8 -11.16 -21.02 16.48
N ASP A 9 -12.34 -20.60 16.03
CA ASP A 9 -13.12 -19.49 16.62
C ASP A 9 -12.35 -18.16 16.72
N ILE A 10 -11.38 -17.95 15.82
CA ILE A 10 -10.57 -16.74 15.78
C ILE A 10 -11.14 -15.77 14.73
N LYS A 11 -11.42 -14.52 15.14
CA LYS A 11 -11.72 -13.43 14.21
C LYS A 11 -10.46 -13.04 13.45
N ILE A 12 -10.60 -12.77 12.15
CA ILE A 12 -9.47 -12.42 11.29
C ILE A 12 -9.73 -11.13 10.53
N GLY A 13 -8.74 -10.25 10.57
CA GLY A 13 -8.72 -9.03 9.77
C GLY A 13 -7.44 -8.88 8.98
N PHE A 14 -7.49 -8.06 7.93
CA PHE A 14 -6.34 -7.78 7.09
C PHE A 14 -6.04 -6.28 7.04
N ASP A 15 -4.76 -5.94 7.19
CA ASP A 15 -4.25 -4.64 6.75
C ASP A 15 -4.01 -4.70 5.24
N CYS A 16 -4.89 -4.05 4.50
CA CYS A 16 -4.88 -3.98 3.04
C CYS A 16 -4.20 -2.71 2.49
N SER A 17 -3.47 -1.96 3.33
CA SER A 17 -2.88 -0.67 2.96
C SER A 17 -1.92 -0.72 1.76
N HIS A 18 -1.27 -1.85 1.51
CA HIS A 18 -0.37 -2.03 0.37
C HIS A 18 -0.99 -2.88 -0.76
N SER A 19 -2.26 -3.19 -0.70
CA SER A 19 -2.91 -4.04 -1.70
C SER A 19 -4.17 -3.41 -2.31
N VAL A 20 -4.98 -2.67 -1.54
CA VAL A 20 -6.14 -1.94 -2.09
C VAL A 20 -5.65 -0.89 -3.09
N GLY A 21 -6.32 -0.84 -4.25
CA GLY A 21 -5.96 0.02 -5.38
C GLY A 21 -4.97 -0.60 -6.38
N VAL A 22 -4.39 -1.78 -6.07
CA VAL A 22 -3.45 -2.48 -6.97
C VAL A 22 -3.70 -3.98 -7.08
N ILE A 23 -4.46 -4.55 -6.15
CA ILE A 23 -4.91 -5.94 -6.17
C ILE A 23 -6.44 -5.95 -6.02
N PRO A 24 -7.19 -6.71 -6.83
CA PRO A 24 -8.60 -6.95 -6.62
C PRO A 24 -8.86 -7.63 -5.27
N HIS A 25 -9.85 -7.14 -4.51
CA HIS A 25 -10.27 -7.71 -3.25
C HIS A 25 -11.72 -8.18 -3.33
N ASN A 26 -12.00 -9.29 -2.68
CA ASN A 26 -13.35 -9.83 -2.54
C ASN A 26 -13.57 -10.29 -1.10
N LEU A 27 -13.60 -9.30 -0.18
CA LEU A 27 -13.58 -9.52 1.26
C LEU A 27 -14.78 -10.33 1.75
N ASP A 28 -15.97 -10.08 1.17
CA ASP A 28 -17.19 -10.84 1.50
C ASP A 28 -17.06 -12.30 1.11
N LYS A 29 -16.63 -12.57 -0.13
CA LYS A 29 -16.45 -13.95 -0.63
C LYS A 29 -15.36 -14.70 0.15
N TRP A 30 -14.36 -13.97 0.66
CA TRP A 30 -13.32 -14.55 1.50
C TRP A 30 -13.73 -14.68 2.96
N ASP A 31 -14.95 -14.24 3.30
CA ASP A 31 -15.54 -14.27 4.64
C ASP A 31 -14.66 -13.60 5.71
N VAL A 32 -13.92 -12.56 5.32
CA VAL A 32 -13.05 -11.80 6.22
C VAL A 32 -13.91 -11.04 7.22
N ASP A 33 -13.55 -11.03 8.51
CA ASP A 33 -14.35 -10.37 9.54
C ASP A 33 -14.25 -8.85 9.46
N PHE A 34 -13.03 -8.32 9.24
CA PHE A 34 -12.78 -6.89 9.02
C PHE A 34 -11.52 -6.67 8.19
N ALA A 35 -11.39 -5.51 7.59
CA ALA A 35 -10.16 -5.09 6.92
C ALA A 35 -9.99 -3.57 7.04
N MET A 36 -8.75 -3.11 6.99
CA MET A 36 -8.42 -1.68 7.06
C MET A 36 -7.38 -1.32 6.02
N TRP A 37 -7.42 -0.07 5.56
CA TRP A 37 -6.40 0.47 4.66
C TRP A 37 -6.35 1.99 4.69
N CYS A 38 -5.18 2.52 4.42
CA CYS A 38 -5.01 3.94 4.12
C CYS A 38 -5.32 4.22 2.64
N SER A 39 -5.74 5.43 2.31
CA SER A 39 -6.07 5.81 0.94
C SER A 39 -4.96 6.58 0.20
N TYR A 40 -3.89 6.99 0.89
CA TYR A 40 -2.81 7.79 0.30
C TYR A 40 -1.75 6.97 -0.47
N LYS A 41 -1.86 5.63 -0.48
CA LYS A 41 -0.94 4.76 -1.24
C LYS A 41 -1.50 4.50 -2.65
N TYR A 42 -1.78 3.26 -3.02
CA TYR A 42 -2.26 2.92 -4.37
C TYR A 42 -3.65 3.47 -4.73
N LEU A 43 -4.45 3.88 -3.74
CA LEU A 43 -5.69 4.61 -4.00
C LEU A 43 -5.46 6.08 -4.39
N ASN A 44 -4.24 6.61 -4.22
CA ASN A 44 -3.84 7.96 -4.63
C ASN A 44 -4.70 9.10 -4.03
N GLY A 45 -5.27 8.91 -2.85
CA GLY A 45 -6.08 9.93 -2.16
C GLY A 45 -5.28 11.14 -1.64
N GLY A 46 -3.93 11.10 -1.76
CA GLY A 46 -3.05 12.18 -1.35
C GLY A 46 -2.76 12.23 0.17
N PRO A 47 -1.81 13.07 0.58
CA PRO A 47 -1.45 13.24 1.99
C PRO A 47 -2.63 13.69 2.84
N GLY A 48 -2.80 13.07 4.01
CA GLY A 48 -3.90 13.41 4.92
C GLY A 48 -5.27 12.85 4.53
N SER A 49 -5.35 12.04 3.48
CA SER A 49 -6.60 11.37 3.10
C SER A 49 -7.05 10.33 4.13
N SER A 50 -8.37 10.11 4.18
CA SER A 50 -9.00 9.24 5.17
C SER A 50 -8.61 7.78 5.00
N ALA A 51 -8.51 7.04 6.11
CA ALA A 51 -8.43 5.59 6.10
C ALA A 51 -9.84 4.98 6.00
N PHE A 52 -9.88 3.72 5.59
CA PHE A 52 -11.11 2.95 5.45
C PHE A 52 -11.12 1.75 6.38
N LEU A 53 -12.32 1.40 6.84
CA LEU A 53 -12.60 0.20 7.60
C LEU A 53 -13.72 -0.56 6.89
N TYR A 54 -13.45 -1.80 6.54
CA TYR A 54 -14.45 -2.79 6.14
C TYR A 54 -14.84 -3.63 7.35
N ILE A 55 -16.13 -3.80 7.57
CA ILE A 55 -16.70 -4.74 8.54
C ILE A 55 -17.66 -5.66 7.77
N ASN A 56 -17.50 -6.96 7.95
CA ASN A 56 -18.42 -7.93 7.36
C ASN A 56 -19.81 -7.79 7.97
N GLU A 57 -20.87 -7.90 7.15
CA GLU A 57 -22.27 -7.71 7.56
C GLU A 57 -22.70 -8.63 8.72
N LYS A 58 -22.09 -9.83 8.86
CA LYS A 58 -22.35 -10.75 9.99
C LYS A 58 -21.99 -10.14 11.36
N HIS A 59 -21.35 -8.98 11.38
CA HIS A 59 -20.96 -8.26 12.61
C HIS A 59 -21.71 -6.94 12.81
N PHE A 60 -22.61 -6.53 11.93
CA PHE A 60 -23.32 -5.25 12.05
C PHE A 60 -24.20 -5.14 13.30
N ASN A 61 -24.64 -6.27 13.86
CA ASN A 61 -25.41 -6.32 15.11
C ASN A 61 -24.55 -6.25 16.39
N LYS A 62 -23.23 -6.14 16.25
CA LYS A 62 -22.33 -6.01 17.40
C LYS A 62 -22.10 -4.56 17.76
N GLU A 63 -22.10 -4.29 19.04
CA GLU A 63 -21.68 -2.98 19.53
C GLU A 63 -20.18 -2.79 19.31
N PRO A 64 -19.74 -1.63 18.76
CA PRO A 64 -18.33 -1.32 18.67
C PRO A 64 -17.73 -1.11 20.05
N GLY A 65 -16.50 -1.59 20.28
CA GLY A 65 -15.79 -1.41 21.55
C GLY A 65 -15.47 0.05 21.89
N LEU A 66 -15.49 0.93 20.89
CA LEU A 66 -15.37 2.38 21.03
C LEU A 66 -16.57 3.02 20.34
N ALA A 67 -17.55 3.46 21.15
CA ALA A 67 -18.70 4.21 20.68
C ALA A 67 -18.30 5.66 20.36
N GLY A 68 -18.86 6.21 19.30
CA GLY A 68 -18.63 7.61 18.94
C GLY A 68 -19.81 8.25 18.25
N TRP A 69 -19.87 9.57 18.31
CA TRP A 69 -20.96 10.38 17.78
C TRP A 69 -21.38 9.99 16.35
N PHE A 70 -20.42 9.71 15.48
CA PHE A 70 -20.69 9.47 14.08
C PHE A 70 -21.22 8.05 13.81
N GLY A 71 -20.99 7.10 14.72
CA GLY A 71 -21.50 5.73 14.65
C GLY A 71 -22.94 5.56 15.12
N TYR A 72 -23.57 6.61 15.63
CA TYR A 72 -24.95 6.58 16.10
C TYR A 72 -25.96 6.44 14.93
N ILE A 73 -27.13 5.87 15.18
CA ILE A 73 -28.24 5.84 14.21
C ILE A 73 -28.56 7.27 13.80
N LYS A 74 -28.50 7.57 12.49
CA LYS A 74 -28.57 8.94 11.97
C LYS A 74 -29.89 9.62 12.26
N GLU A 75 -31.00 8.89 12.20
CA GLU A 75 -32.34 9.39 12.46
C GLU A 75 -32.54 9.88 13.90
N LYS A 76 -31.76 9.36 14.85
CA LYS A 76 -31.85 9.66 16.27
C LYS A 76 -30.63 10.40 16.82
N GLN A 77 -29.69 10.76 15.97
CA GLN A 77 -28.39 11.31 16.40
C GLN A 77 -28.53 12.57 17.24
N PHE A 78 -29.59 13.38 17.02
CA PHE A 78 -29.87 14.63 17.75
C PHE A 78 -30.88 14.48 18.88
N ASP A 79 -31.35 13.27 19.18
CA ASP A 79 -32.27 13.04 20.31
C ASP A 79 -31.56 13.15 21.67
N LEU A 80 -30.22 13.25 21.65
CA LEU A 80 -29.36 13.40 22.83
C LEU A 80 -29.61 12.32 23.91
N SER A 81 -29.98 11.11 23.47
CA SER A 81 -30.11 9.95 24.38
C SER A 81 -28.74 9.61 25.00
N ILE A 82 -28.76 9.22 26.28
CA ILE A 82 -27.58 8.70 26.97
C ILE A 82 -27.28 7.26 26.58
N ASP A 83 -28.25 6.54 26.00
CA ASP A 83 -28.07 5.18 25.53
C ASP A 83 -27.57 5.19 24.09
N PHE A 84 -26.37 4.63 23.86
CA PHE A 84 -25.79 4.54 22.54
C PHE A 84 -26.54 3.51 21.68
N GLN A 85 -26.94 3.91 20.51
CA GLN A 85 -27.58 3.06 19.51
C GLN A 85 -26.74 3.10 18.22
N SER A 86 -25.94 2.05 17.99
CA SER A 86 -25.08 1.98 16.81
C SER A 86 -25.89 1.80 15.51
N ALA A 87 -25.45 2.43 14.44
CA ALA A 87 -25.95 2.16 13.11
C ALA A 87 -25.70 0.68 12.76
N GLN A 88 -26.71 0.01 12.17
CA GLN A 88 -26.66 -1.43 11.85
C GLN A 88 -25.98 -1.67 10.49
N ASN A 89 -24.79 -1.07 10.33
CA ASN A 89 -23.91 -1.22 9.17
C ASN A 89 -22.47 -0.86 9.60
N ALA A 90 -21.50 -0.90 8.70
CA ALA A 90 -20.11 -0.53 9.00
C ALA A 90 -19.95 0.89 9.58
N GLY A 91 -20.89 1.80 9.29
CA GLY A 91 -20.93 3.16 9.86
C GLY A 91 -21.04 3.17 11.39
N GLY A 92 -21.63 2.14 12.01
CA GLY A 92 -21.71 2.01 13.47
C GLY A 92 -20.35 1.97 14.17
N TRP A 93 -19.30 1.64 13.45
CA TRP A 93 -17.91 1.58 13.91
C TRP A 93 -17.15 2.90 13.73
N GLN A 94 -17.80 3.92 13.18
CA GLN A 94 -17.21 5.23 12.93
C GLN A 94 -17.29 6.10 14.19
N ILE A 95 -16.13 6.49 14.73
CA ILE A 95 -16.07 7.21 16.00
C ILE A 95 -16.43 8.70 15.80
N SER A 96 -15.91 9.32 14.75
CA SER A 96 -15.99 10.77 14.55
C SER A 96 -16.29 11.11 13.09
N SER A 97 -16.64 12.37 12.85
CA SER A 97 -16.81 12.91 11.50
C SER A 97 -15.52 12.75 10.69
N PRO A 98 -15.59 12.27 9.45
CA PRO A 98 -14.41 12.19 8.58
C PRO A 98 -13.96 13.60 8.17
N GLY A 99 -12.66 13.74 7.89
CA GLY A 99 -12.10 14.97 7.34
C GLY A 99 -12.61 15.20 5.91
N ILE A 100 -13.43 16.25 5.71
CA ILE A 100 -14.12 16.52 4.43
C ILE A 100 -13.14 16.65 3.27
N LEU A 101 -12.06 17.43 3.44
CA LEU A 101 -11.07 17.62 2.38
C LEU A 101 -10.32 16.33 2.03
N GLY A 102 -10.00 15.51 3.04
CA GLY A 102 -9.39 14.21 2.82
C GLY A 102 -10.31 13.24 2.07
N CYS A 103 -11.61 13.26 2.37
CA CYS A 103 -12.61 12.45 1.67
C CYS A 103 -12.82 12.92 0.22
N ALA A 104 -12.89 14.22 -0.02
CA ALA A 104 -13.05 14.79 -1.37
C ALA A 104 -11.89 14.40 -2.30
N ALA A 105 -10.65 14.42 -1.79
CA ALA A 105 -9.49 13.97 -2.55
C ALA A 105 -9.57 12.49 -2.92
N VAL A 106 -10.08 11.66 -2.00
CA VAL A 106 -10.29 10.21 -2.26
C VAL A 106 -11.40 10.00 -3.30
N GLU A 107 -12.49 10.77 -3.24
CA GLU A 107 -13.57 10.69 -4.23
C GLU A 107 -13.04 10.89 -5.65
N GLY A 108 -12.27 11.96 -5.88
CA GLY A 108 -11.65 12.20 -7.19
C GLY A 108 -10.69 11.09 -7.64
N SER A 109 -9.93 10.51 -6.72
CA SER A 109 -9.05 9.38 -7.07
C SER A 109 -9.80 8.10 -7.39
N LEU A 110 -10.92 7.84 -6.70
CA LEU A 110 -11.77 6.67 -6.95
C LEU A 110 -12.47 6.73 -8.30
N GLU A 111 -12.81 7.91 -8.81
CA GLU A 111 -13.34 8.08 -10.17
C GLU A 111 -12.33 7.57 -11.21
N ILE A 112 -11.05 7.96 -11.07
CA ILE A 112 -9.99 7.51 -11.98
C ILE A 112 -9.79 5.99 -11.88
N ILE A 113 -9.78 5.43 -10.66
CA ILE A 113 -9.62 3.99 -10.45
C ILE A 113 -10.80 3.22 -11.04
N LYS A 114 -12.02 3.74 -10.89
CA LYS A 114 -13.23 3.15 -11.46
C LYS A 114 -13.21 3.16 -12.99
N GLU A 115 -12.75 4.25 -13.60
CA GLU A 115 -12.57 4.37 -15.05
C GLU A 115 -11.52 3.38 -15.58
N ALA A 116 -10.36 3.31 -14.91
CA ALA A 116 -9.28 2.39 -15.28
C ALA A 116 -9.66 0.91 -15.12
N GLY A 117 -10.44 0.61 -14.10
CA GLY A 117 -10.81 -0.75 -13.70
C GLY A 117 -9.70 -1.47 -12.94
N ILE A 118 -10.04 -2.05 -11.78
CA ILE A 118 -9.05 -2.68 -10.88
C ILE A 118 -8.32 -3.86 -11.53
N GLU A 119 -8.97 -4.60 -12.42
CA GLU A 119 -8.36 -5.72 -13.13
C GLU A 119 -7.29 -5.24 -14.11
N ASN A 120 -7.54 -4.16 -14.84
CA ASN A 120 -6.57 -3.54 -15.76
C ASN A 120 -5.38 -2.96 -14.98
N ILE A 121 -5.64 -2.34 -13.83
CA ILE A 121 -4.61 -1.84 -12.92
C ILE A 121 -3.73 -3.00 -12.45
N ARG A 122 -4.34 -4.12 -12.05
CA ARG A 122 -3.63 -5.33 -11.62
C ARG A 122 -2.79 -5.92 -12.75
N GLU A 123 -3.33 -6.06 -13.94
CA GLU A 123 -2.62 -6.58 -15.09
C GLU A 123 -1.37 -5.74 -15.41
N LYS A 124 -1.52 -4.42 -15.47
CA LYS A 124 -0.39 -3.51 -15.70
C LYS A 124 0.63 -3.59 -14.56
N SER A 125 0.20 -3.66 -13.29
CA SER A 125 1.08 -3.80 -12.12
C SER A 125 1.93 -5.07 -12.21
N VAL A 126 1.34 -6.19 -12.59
CA VAL A 126 2.06 -7.46 -12.79
C VAL A 126 3.12 -7.32 -13.86
N LYS A 127 2.77 -6.74 -15.01
CA LYS A 127 3.71 -6.49 -16.12
C LYS A 127 4.86 -5.58 -15.69
N MET A 128 4.57 -4.48 -14.98
CA MET A 128 5.57 -3.51 -14.50
C MET A 128 6.53 -4.12 -13.48
N THR A 129 6.01 -4.86 -12.50
CA THR A 129 6.85 -5.49 -11.48
C THR A 129 7.68 -6.65 -12.06
N SER A 130 7.13 -7.41 -12.99
CA SER A 130 7.88 -8.46 -13.70
C SER A 130 9.00 -7.86 -14.58
N TYR A 131 8.71 -6.76 -15.27
CA TYR A 131 9.72 -6.05 -16.06
C TYR A 131 10.86 -5.53 -15.20
N LEU A 132 10.53 -4.94 -14.04
CA LEU A 132 11.54 -4.47 -13.07
C LEU A 132 12.43 -5.63 -12.58
N ILE A 133 11.83 -6.75 -12.20
CA ILE A 133 12.55 -7.94 -11.75
C ILE A 133 13.52 -8.43 -12.84
N ASN A 134 13.04 -8.59 -14.06
CA ASN A 134 13.88 -9.05 -15.16
C ASN A 134 15.04 -8.11 -15.45
N LEU A 135 14.79 -6.79 -15.46
CA LEU A 135 15.85 -5.80 -15.65
C LEU A 135 16.92 -5.85 -14.54
N VAL A 136 16.49 -5.99 -13.29
CA VAL A 136 17.42 -6.10 -12.15
C VAL A 136 18.27 -7.36 -12.29
N ASP A 137 17.66 -8.50 -12.59
CA ASP A 137 18.37 -9.78 -12.78
C ASP A 137 19.42 -9.70 -13.92
N GLU A 138 19.03 -9.16 -15.06
CA GLU A 138 19.88 -9.09 -16.25
C GLU A 138 21.01 -8.06 -16.11
N VAL A 139 20.70 -6.89 -15.56
CA VAL A 139 21.63 -5.73 -15.58
C VAL A 139 22.42 -5.63 -14.27
N LEU A 140 21.81 -5.95 -13.12
CA LEU A 140 22.35 -5.68 -11.78
C LEU A 140 22.62 -6.92 -10.93
N GLY A 141 22.23 -8.13 -11.38
CA GLY A 141 22.34 -9.36 -10.60
C GLY A 141 23.75 -9.87 -10.38
N ARG A 142 24.73 -9.39 -11.15
CA ARG A 142 26.13 -9.86 -11.10
C ARG A 142 27.08 -8.78 -10.60
N LYS A 143 28.32 -9.17 -10.25
CA LYS A 143 29.40 -8.22 -9.92
C LYS A 143 29.57 -7.18 -11.04
N PRO A 144 29.84 -5.94 -10.73
CA PRO A 144 30.07 -5.36 -9.39
C PRO A 144 28.78 -4.92 -8.67
N TYR A 145 27.60 -5.08 -9.28
CA TYR A 145 26.35 -4.52 -8.79
C TYR A 145 25.78 -5.33 -7.60
N ASN A 146 25.71 -6.65 -7.72
CA ASN A 146 25.28 -7.59 -6.67
C ASN A 146 23.89 -7.27 -6.06
N PHE A 147 22.93 -6.89 -6.90
CA PHE A 147 21.55 -6.77 -6.45
C PHE A 147 20.82 -8.10 -6.59
N SER A 148 19.88 -8.34 -5.68
CA SER A 148 18.99 -9.49 -5.69
C SER A 148 17.53 -9.06 -5.50
N ILE A 149 16.61 -9.97 -5.75
CA ILE A 149 15.16 -9.73 -5.60
C ILE A 149 14.64 -10.46 -4.38
N GLY A 150 14.17 -9.71 -3.37
CA GLY A 150 13.54 -10.22 -2.15
C GLY A 150 12.02 -10.44 -2.29
N SER A 151 11.38 -9.91 -3.32
CA SER A 151 9.95 -10.15 -3.57
C SER A 151 9.70 -11.49 -4.25
N PRO A 152 8.54 -12.14 -4.00
CA PRO A 152 8.16 -13.36 -4.74
C PRO A 152 8.17 -13.14 -6.25
N ARG A 153 8.77 -14.08 -6.98
CA ARG A 153 8.82 -14.01 -8.46
C ARG A 153 7.49 -14.35 -9.09
N ASP A 154 6.74 -15.27 -8.48
CA ASP A 154 5.38 -15.56 -8.88
C ASP A 154 4.48 -14.36 -8.56
N SER A 155 3.82 -13.84 -9.60
CA SER A 155 2.93 -12.68 -9.51
C SER A 155 1.70 -12.93 -8.63
N SER A 156 1.30 -14.19 -8.41
CA SER A 156 0.18 -14.55 -7.54
C SER A 156 0.47 -14.27 -6.06
N PHE A 157 1.76 -14.22 -5.69
CA PHE A 157 2.23 -13.92 -4.33
C PHE A 157 2.87 -12.55 -4.19
N ARG A 158 2.78 -11.70 -5.20
CA ARG A 158 3.39 -10.37 -5.24
C ARG A 158 2.36 -9.27 -5.41
N GLY A 159 2.55 -8.16 -4.66
CA GLY A 159 1.78 -6.93 -4.81
C GLY A 159 2.32 -6.00 -5.90
N GLY A 160 2.12 -4.69 -5.70
CA GLY A 160 2.50 -3.64 -6.65
C GLY A 160 3.95 -3.12 -6.50
N HIS A 161 4.76 -3.67 -5.62
CA HIS A 161 6.14 -3.23 -5.40
C HIS A 161 7.14 -4.40 -5.46
N VAL A 162 8.41 -4.05 -5.64
CA VAL A 162 9.53 -5.00 -5.66
C VAL A 162 10.55 -4.58 -4.60
N ALA A 163 10.92 -5.51 -3.74
CA ALA A 163 12.06 -5.38 -2.84
C ALA A 163 13.33 -5.73 -3.62
N ILE A 164 14.20 -4.76 -3.81
CA ILE A 164 15.51 -4.91 -4.42
C ILE A 164 16.54 -4.89 -3.29
N GLU A 165 17.29 -5.95 -3.12
CA GLU A 165 18.21 -6.12 -2.01
C GLU A 165 19.66 -5.95 -2.46
N ARG A 166 20.46 -5.35 -1.58
CA ARG A 166 21.92 -5.29 -1.74
C ARG A 166 22.55 -5.21 -0.37
N GLU A 167 23.43 -6.16 -0.06
CA GLU A 167 24.05 -6.28 1.25
C GLU A 167 24.82 -5.02 1.69
N GLU A 168 25.51 -4.38 0.76
CA GLU A 168 26.32 -3.21 1.06
C GLU A 168 25.72 -1.93 0.49
N GLU A 169 25.76 -0.87 1.28
CA GLU A 169 25.49 0.51 0.86
C GLU A 169 24.05 0.79 0.35
N ALA A 170 23.07 -0.11 0.58
CA ALA A 170 21.73 0.03 0.06
C ALA A 170 21.05 1.36 0.48
N TYR A 171 21.26 1.80 1.72
CA TYR A 171 20.77 3.10 2.18
C TYR A 171 21.34 4.26 1.35
N ARG A 172 22.66 4.34 1.22
CA ARG A 172 23.33 5.41 0.45
C ARG A 172 22.96 5.39 -1.03
N ILE A 173 22.74 4.20 -1.59
CA ILE A 173 22.24 4.05 -2.96
C ILE A 173 20.81 4.59 -3.08
N SER A 174 19.95 4.34 -2.09
CA SER A 174 18.60 4.89 -2.08
C SER A 174 18.60 6.43 -2.02
N GLU A 175 19.50 7.04 -1.25
CA GLU A 175 19.66 8.49 -1.21
C GLU A 175 20.18 9.05 -2.55
N ALA A 176 21.13 8.36 -3.18
CA ALA A 176 21.60 8.72 -4.51
C ALA A 176 20.49 8.63 -5.58
N LEU A 177 19.57 7.65 -5.48
CA LEU A 177 18.38 7.55 -6.32
C LEU A 177 17.43 8.72 -6.11
N LYS A 178 17.15 9.10 -4.86
CA LYS A 178 16.31 10.26 -4.53
C LYS A 178 16.87 11.54 -5.15
N LYS A 179 18.19 11.74 -5.10
CA LYS A 179 18.88 12.88 -5.74
C LYS A 179 18.69 12.90 -7.26
N LYS A 180 18.43 11.75 -7.89
CA LYS A 180 18.11 11.63 -9.32
C LYS A 180 16.62 11.73 -9.62
N GLY A 181 15.79 12.07 -8.61
CA GLY A 181 14.33 12.20 -8.75
C GLY A 181 13.58 10.88 -8.70
N VAL A 182 14.22 9.79 -8.27
CA VAL A 182 13.55 8.51 -8.03
C VAL A 182 13.20 8.41 -6.55
N ILE A 183 11.94 8.70 -6.22
CA ILE A 183 11.45 8.64 -4.84
C ILE A 183 11.16 7.18 -4.49
N CYS A 184 12.14 6.54 -3.89
CA CYS A 184 12.07 5.17 -3.40
C CYS A 184 12.08 5.13 -1.87
N ASP A 185 11.80 3.96 -1.32
CA ASP A 185 11.75 3.72 0.12
C ASP A 185 12.85 2.73 0.51
N PHE A 186 13.62 3.08 1.55
CA PHE A 186 14.63 2.18 2.11
C PHE A 186 14.07 1.43 3.32
N ARG A 187 14.27 0.13 3.35
CA ARG A 187 13.94 -0.74 4.49
C ARG A 187 15.19 -1.45 5.01
N PRO A 188 15.55 -1.23 6.28
CA PRO A 188 16.66 -1.94 6.88
C PRO A 188 16.47 -3.47 6.83
N PRO A 189 17.57 -4.23 6.73
CA PRO A 189 18.94 -3.71 6.70
C PRO A 189 19.43 -3.29 5.32
N ASN A 190 18.82 -3.81 4.22
CA ASN A 190 19.46 -3.81 2.90
C ASN A 190 18.49 -3.68 1.71
N VAL A 191 17.22 -3.32 1.96
CA VAL A 191 16.16 -3.28 0.91
C VAL A 191 15.93 -1.89 0.38
N ILE A 192 15.99 -1.73 -0.95
CA ILE A 192 15.47 -0.59 -1.69
C ILE A 192 14.13 -1.04 -2.29
N ARG A 193 13.02 -0.45 -1.84
CA ARG A 193 11.69 -0.81 -2.30
C ARG A 193 11.26 0.12 -3.42
N ILE A 194 10.97 -0.44 -4.59
CA ILE A 194 10.47 0.27 -5.77
C ILE A 194 9.02 -0.11 -6.00
N ALA A 195 8.14 0.88 -6.04
CA ALA A 195 6.69 0.72 -6.15
C ALA A 195 6.14 1.50 -7.35
N PRO A 196 6.29 0.97 -8.58
CA PRO A 196 5.75 1.64 -9.76
C PRO A 196 4.23 1.64 -9.73
N SER A 197 3.62 2.84 -9.77
CA SER A 197 2.18 2.98 -9.80
C SER A 197 1.63 2.72 -11.22
N PRO A 198 0.68 1.78 -11.39
CA PRO A 198 0.11 1.49 -12.70
C PRO A 198 -0.63 2.67 -13.33
N LEU A 199 -1.17 3.58 -12.52
CA LEU A 199 -1.97 4.70 -13.02
C LEU A 199 -1.13 5.79 -13.69
N PHE A 200 0.10 6.05 -13.22
CA PHE A 200 0.88 7.18 -13.73
C PHE A 200 2.34 6.85 -14.09
N ASN A 201 2.90 5.72 -13.67
CA ASN A 201 4.24 5.35 -14.10
C ASN A 201 4.25 4.59 -15.44
N THR A 202 5.39 4.66 -16.11
CA THR A 202 5.65 4.04 -17.41
C THR A 202 6.74 2.97 -17.29
N PHE A 203 6.82 2.06 -18.28
CA PHE A 203 7.92 1.09 -18.40
C PHE A 203 9.27 1.78 -18.64
N TYR A 204 9.27 2.92 -19.30
CA TYR A 204 10.48 3.72 -19.51
C TYR A 204 11.04 4.28 -18.20
N GLU A 205 10.18 4.71 -17.27
CA GLU A 205 10.62 5.15 -15.95
C GLU A 205 11.21 3.99 -15.13
N ILE A 206 10.66 2.79 -15.23
CA ILE A 206 11.24 1.58 -14.62
C ILE A 206 12.64 1.31 -15.18
N TRP A 207 12.80 1.38 -16.50
CA TRP A 207 14.09 1.25 -17.15
C TRP A 207 15.08 2.31 -16.63
N LYS A 208 14.65 3.57 -16.51
CA LYS A 208 15.49 4.63 -15.95
C LYS A 208 15.96 4.34 -14.52
N VAL A 209 15.09 3.79 -13.66
CA VAL A 209 15.46 3.41 -12.29
C VAL A 209 16.63 2.43 -12.30
N VAL A 210 16.55 1.36 -13.09
CA VAL A 210 17.60 0.36 -13.18
C VAL A 210 18.89 0.96 -13.77
N PHE A 211 18.76 1.83 -14.77
CA PHE A 211 19.89 2.54 -15.36
C PHE A 211 20.56 3.50 -14.34
N HIS A 212 19.77 4.18 -13.51
CA HIS A 212 20.30 5.02 -12.43
C HIS A 212 21.01 4.18 -11.37
N LEU A 213 20.45 3.03 -10.95
CA LEU A 213 21.13 2.10 -10.03
C LEU A 213 22.49 1.68 -10.59
N LYS A 214 22.53 1.29 -11.87
CA LYS A 214 23.77 0.95 -12.56
C LYS A 214 24.81 2.08 -12.49
N ARG A 215 24.42 3.29 -12.90
CA ARG A 215 25.33 4.46 -12.91
C ARG A 215 25.81 4.87 -11.54
N ILE A 216 24.94 4.76 -10.51
CA ILE A 216 25.30 5.06 -9.13
C ILE A 216 26.44 4.15 -8.67
N ILE A 217 26.43 2.88 -9.04
CA ILE A 217 27.51 1.94 -8.73
C ILE A 217 28.75 2.21 -9.58
N ASP A 218 28.62 2.32 -10.91
CA ASP A 218 29.72 2.53 -11.84
C ASP A 218 30.54 3.76 -11.46
N ASN A 219 29.88 4.84 -11.07
CA ASN A 219 30.52 6.11 -10.72
C ASN A 219 30.76 6.28 -9.22
N SER A 220 30.43 5.26 -8.39
CA SER A 220 30.51 5.35 -6.93
C SER A 220 29.75 6.55 -6.33
N GLU A 221 28.69 7.02 -6.97
CA GLU A 221 27.95 8.24 -6.57
C GLU A 221 27.35 8.13 -5.16
N TYR A 222 27.04 6.92 -4.70
CA TYR A 222 26.53 6.66 -3.35
C TYR A 222 27.52 7.10 -2.25
N LYS A 223 28.84 7.18 -2.53
CA LYS A 223 29.85 7.61 -1.57
C LYS A 223 29.70 9.06 -1.14
N ASN A 224 28.96 9.86 -1.88
CA ASN A 224 28.68 11.26 -1.56
C ASN A 224 27.59 11.43 -0.47
N PHE A 225 26.99 10.35 0.01
CA PHE A 225 25.92 10.38 1.00
C PHE A 225 26.40 9.79 2.33
N SER A 226 25.81 10.24 3.46
CA SER A 226 26.11 9.71 4.79
C SER A 226 25.79 8.23 4.89
N LYS A 227 26.50 7.55 5.78
CA LYS A 227 26.14 6.20 6.23
C LYS A 227 25.09 6.24 7.33
N ASP A 228 25.05 7.34 8.08
CA ASP A 228 24.09 7.54 9.14
C ASP A 228 22.70 7.83 8.52
N ARG A 229 21.72 7.17 9.04
CA ARG A 229 20.34 7.34 8.58
C ARG A 229 19.70 8.54 9.28
N ASP A 230 19.08 9.41 8.51
CA ASP A 230 18.22 10.43 9.07
C ASP A 230 16.98 9.80 9.70
N GLU A 231 16.44 10.42 10.74
CA GLU A 231 15.15 10.03 11.29
C GLU A 231 14.07 10.15 10.21
N VAL A 232 13.14 9.21 10.22
CA VAL A 232 11.99 9.26 9.30
C VAL A 232 11.10 10.40 9.78
N SER A 233 11.03 11.48 8.98
CA SER A 233 10.14 12.61 9.20
C SER A 233 8.69 12.27 8.85
#